data_7be67f4566e3765d95ed7962a0c4ad51
#
_entry.id   7be67f4566e3765d95ed7962a0c4ad51
#
_cell.length_a   1.000
_cell.length_b   1.000
_cell.length_c   1.000
_cell.angle_alpha   90.00
_cell.angle_beta   90.00
_cell.angle_gamma   90.00
#
_symmetry.space_group_name_H-M   'P 1'
#
loop_
_entity.id
_entity.type
_entity.pdbx_description
1 polymer ?
#
loop_
_entity_poly.entity_id
_entity_poly.type
_entity_poly.pdbx_seq_one_letter_code
_entity_poly.pdbx_strand_id
1 'polypeptide(L)'
;DTLNKIWSDWEKFASYAFNKSHATCYSWVAYQTAYLKANFPSEYMAAVLSRSLSNITDITKFMDECKAMGIQVLGPDVNESILKFSVDKNKNIRFGLGAVKGVGELSP
;
A
#
# COMPACT_ATOMS: atom_id res chain seq x y z
N ASP A 1 -17.51 -45.73 8.66
CA ASP A 1 -18.34 -45.15 9.72
C ASP A 1 -19.03 -43.88 9.18
N THR A 2 -20.35 -43.85 9.28
CA THR A 2 -21.20 -42.78 8.76
C THR A 2 -20.89 -41.45 9.45
N LEU A 3 -20.66 -41.45 10.77
CA LEU A 3 -20.36 -40.22 11.50
C LEU A 3 -19.03 -39.61 11.10
N ASN A 4 -18.02 -40.42 10.90
CA ASN A 4 -16.72 -39.94 10.45
C ASN A 4 -16.78 -39.34 9.03
N LYS A 5 -17.60 -39.95 8.16
CA LYS A 5 -17.80 -39.41 6.81
C LYS A 5 -18.49 -38.05 6.85
N ILE A 6 -19.54 -37.91 7.66
CA ILE A 6 -20.24 -36.63 7.82
C ILE A 6 -19.30 -35.56 8.33
N TRP A 7 -18.47 -35.86 9.35
CA TRP A 7 -17.51 -34.92 9.90
C TRP A 7 -16.48 -34.50 8.84
N SER A 8 -15.96 -35.45 8.09
CA SER A 8 -14.99 -35.15 7.02
C SER A 8 -15.59 -34.25 5.95
N ASP A 9 -16.83 -34.48 5.57
CA ASP A 9 -17.53 -33.64 4.59
C ASP A 9 -17.73 -32.21 5.11
N TRP A 10 -18.05 -32.06 6.40
CA TRP A 10 -18.16 -30.75 7.05
C TRP A 10 -16.83 -30.00 7.05
N GLU A 11 -15.74 -30.68 7.36
CA GLU A 11 -14.41 -30.06 7.34
C GLU A 11 -14.07 -29.55 5.95
N LYS A 12 -14.34 -30.34 4.93
CA LYS A 12 -14.09 -29.92 3.53
C LYS A 12 -14.94 -28.72 3.15
N PHE A 13 -16.20 -28.72 3.55
CA PHE A 13 -17.10 -27.60 3.28
C PHE A 13 -16.63 -26.34 3.99
N ALA A 14 -16.26 -26.43 5.26
CA ALA A 14 -15.77 -25.30 6.04
C ALA A 14 -14.51 -24.70 5.41
N SER A 15 -13.57 -25.55 5.00
CA SER A 15 -12.34 -25.12 4.34
C SER A 15 -12.66 -24.44 3.00
N TYR A 16 -13.56 -25.00 2.20
CA TYR A 16 -13.95 -24.40 0.93
C TYR A 16 -14.63 -23.05 1.12
N ALA A 17 -15.54 -22.95 2.08
CA ALA A 17 -16.22 -21.69 2.39
C ALA A 17 -15.25 -20.62 2.88
N PHE A 18 -14.29 -20.99 3.70
CA PHE A 18 -13.23 -20.09 4.16
C PHE A 18 -12.41 -19.57 2.98
N ASN A 19 -11.96 -20.45 2.09
CA ASN A 19 -11.17 -20.06 0.93
C ASN A 19 -11.97 -19.13 0.01
N LYS A 20 -13.24 -19.40 -0.19
CA LYS A 20 -14.11 -18.54 -1.01
C LYS A 20 -14.26 -17.15 -0.41
N SER A 21 -14.50 -17.06 0.90
CA SER A 21 -14.60 -15.78 1.60
C SER A 21 -13.31 -15.00 1.54
N HIS A 22 -12.18 -15.68 1.72
CA HIS A 22 -10.86 -15.07 1.62
C HIS A 22 -10.60 -14.50 0.22
N ALA A 23 -10.90 -15.29 -0.81
CA ALA A 23 -10.75 -14.84 -2.19
C ALA A 23 -11.66 -13.65 -2.51
N THR A 24 -12.88 -13.63 -1.99
CA THR A 24 -13.81 -12.52 -2.16
C THR A 24 -13.29 -11.25 -1.51
N CYS A 25 -12.77 -11.34 -0.28
CA CYS A 25 -12.16 -10.21 0.41
C CYS A 25 -10.95 -9.69 -0.34
N TYR A 26 -10.10 -10.58 -0.82
CA TYR A 26 -8.92 -10.20 -1.60
C TYR A 26 -9.30 -9.48 -2.88
N SER A 27 -10.30 -9.98 -3.60
CA SER A 27 -10.79 -9.35 -4.82
C SER A 27 -11.36 -7.96 -4.56
N TRP A 28 -12.06 -7.79 -3.45
CA TRP A 28 -12.61 -6.49 -3.06
C TRP A 28 -11.50 -5.48 -2.77
N VAL A 29 -10.48 -5.89 -2.00
CA VAL A 29 -9.32 -5.04 -1.69
C VAL A 29 -8.57 -4.68 -2.97
N ALA A 30 -8.36 -5.65 -3.85
CA ALA A 30 -7.69 -5.42 -5.13
C ALA A 30 -8.47 -4.42 -6.00
N TYR A 31 -9.78 -4.53 -6.03
CA TYR A 31 -10.63 -3.58 -6.75
C TYR A 31 -10.52 -2.17 -6.17
N GLN A 32 -10.61 -2.03 -4.85
CA GLN A 32 -10.48 -0.73 -4.20
C GLN A 32 -9.11 -0.10 -4.47
N THR A 33 -8.05 -0.90 -4.40
CA THR A 33 -6.69 -0.45 -4.67
C THR A 33 -6.55 0.04 -6.11
N ALA A 34 -7.05 -0.71 -7.07
CA ALA A 34 -7.03 -0.35 -8.47
C ALA A 34 -7.84 0.93 -8.74
N TYR A 35 -8.99 1.07 -8.09
CA TYR A 35 -9.83 2.26 -8.18
C TYR A 35 -9.09 3.51 -7.69
N LEU A 36 -8.46 3.42 -6.52
CA LEU A 36 -7.70 4.53 -5.94
C LEU A 36 -6.52 4.91 -6.84
N LYS A 37 -5.79 3.93 -7.33
CA LYS A 37 -4.66 4.16 -8.22
C LYS A 37 -5.08 4.83 -9.52
N ALA A 38 -6.23 4.43 -10.08
CA ALA A 38 -6.74 4.98 -11.33
C ALA A 38 -7.30 6.40 -11.18
N ASN A 39 -8.00 6.67 -10.08
CA ASN A 39 -8.73 7.93 -9.89
C ASN A 39 -7.98 8.94 -9.02
N PHE A 40 -7.13 8.47 -8.11
CA PHE A 40 -6.36 9.29 -7.18
C PHE A 40 -4.90 8.84 -7.17
N PRO A 41 -4.20 8.89 -8.32
CA PRO A 41 -2.87 8.28 -8.44
C PRO A 41 -1.84 8.90 -7.50
N SER A 42 -1.80 10.22 -7.37
CA SER A 42 -0.80 10.88 -6.53
C SER A 42 -1.01 10.54 -5.06
N GLU A 43 -2.24 10.64 -4.60
CA GLU A 43 -2.61 10.31 -3.22
C GLU A 43 -2.33 8.84 -2.90
N TYR A 44 -2.67 7.95 -3.81
CA TYR A 44 -2.42 6.53 -3.67
C TYR A 44 -0.93 6.23 -3.56
N MET A 45 -0.13 6.78 -4.47
CA MET A 45 1.32 6.54 -4.47
C MET A 45 2.01 7.17 -3.27
N ALA A 46 1.55 8.33 -2.80
CA ALA A 46 2.06 8.93 -1.57
C ALA A 46 1.81 8.04 -0.37
N ALA A 47 0.63 7.42 -0.28
CA ALA A 47 0.30 6.48 0.79
C ALA A 47 1.18 5.23 0.72
N VAL A 48 1.40 4.68 -0.47
CA VAL A 48 2.26 3.50 -0.67
C VAL A 48 3.70 3.81 -0.25
N LEU A 49 4.24 4.95 -0.69
CA LEU A 49 5.58 5.37 -0.32
C LEU A 49 5.70 5.60 1.19
N SER A 50 4.68 6.18 1.80
CA SER A 50 4.67 6.44 3.26
C SER A 50 4.69 5.15 4.08
N ARG A 51 4.16 4.07 3.54
CA ARG A 51 4.21 2.75 4.20
C ARG A 51 5.55 2.05 4.03
N SER A 52 6.37 2.52 3.12
CA SER A 52 7.66 1.90 2.78
C SER A 52 8.86 2.69 3.28
N LEU A 53 8.67 3.57 4.27
CA LEU A 53 9.72 4.47 4.76
C LEU A 53 10.98 3.75 5.23
N SER A 54 10.85 2.55 5.77
CA SER A 54 11.98 1.76 6.27
C SER A 54 12.67 0.91 5.19
N ASN A 55 12.13 0.87 3.99
CA ASN A 55 12.65 0.01 2.91
C ASN A 55 12.98 0.85 1.68
N ILE A 56 14.25 1.22 1.56
CA ILE A 56 14.73 2.07 0.47
C ILE A 56 14.55 1.43 -0.89
N THR A 57 14.71 0.11 -0.98
CA THR A 57 14.52 -0.62 -2.24
C THR A 57 13.09 -0.48 -2.74
N ASP A 58 12.12 -0.62 -1.85
CA ASP A 58 10.71 -0.44 -2.21
C ASP A 58 10.40 1.01 -2.58
N ILE A 59 10.96 1.98 -1.84
CA ILE A 59 10.80 3.41 -2.16
C ILE A 59 11.29 3.69 -3.57
N THR A 60 12.46 3.21 -3.93
CA THR A 60 13.03 3.40 -5.27
C THR A 60 12.12 2.80 -6.34
N LYS A 61 11.64 1.59 -6.10
CA LYS A 61 10.73 0.91 -7.02
C LYS A 61 9.44 1.70 -7.23
N PHE A 62 8.84 2.21 -6.16
CA PHE A 62 7.60 2.97 -6.25
C PHE A 62 7.82 4.37 -6.83
N MET A 63 8.98 4.97 -6.61
CA MET A 63 9.32 6.23 -7.26
C MET A 63 9.43 6.06 -8.79
N ASP A 64 10.01 4.96 -9.24
CA ASP A 64 10.08 4.64 -10.66
C ASP A 64 8.67 4.43 -11.23
N GLU A 65 7.80 3.80 -10.48
CA GLU A 65 6.39 3.63 -10.87
C GLU A 65 5.67 4.98 -10.99
N CYS A 66 5.89 5.88 -10.04
CA CYS A 66 5.36 7.25 -10.10
C CYS A 66 5.79 7.94 -11.38
N LYS A 67 7.06 7.84 -11.73
CA LYS A 67 7.62 8.43 -12.95
C LYS A 67 6.94 7.86 -14.19
N ALA A 68 6.73 6.54 -14.22
CA ALA A 68 6.02 5.89 -15.32
C ALA A 68 4.56 6.34 -15.43
N MET A 69 3.94 6.69 -14.31
CA MET A 69 2.56 7.21 -14.27
C MET A 69 2.46 8.70 -14.56
N GLY A 70 3.57 9.39 -14.78
CA GLY A 70 3.60 10.82 -14.99
C GLY A 70 3.48 11.65 -13.71
N ILE A 71 3.71 11.06 -12.56
CA ILE A 71 3.69 11.75 -11.27
C ILE A 71 5.10 12.21 -10.94
N GLN A 72 5.27 13.49 -10.63
CA GLN A 72 6.55 14.04 -10.23
C GLN A 72 6.73 13.88 -8.73
N VAL A 73 7.87 13.32 -8.32
CA VAL A 73 8.28 13.23 -6.91
C VAL A 73 9.32 14.31 -6.66
N LEU A 74 8.97 15.29 -5.83
CA LEU A 74 9.83 16.42 -5.49
C LEU A 74 10.74 16.06 -4.32
N GLY A 75 11.93 16.64 -4.30
CA GLY A 75 12.89 16.43 -3.22
C GLY A 75 12.39 16.93 -1.87
N PRO A 76 13.02 16.52 -0.78
CA PRO A 76 12.60 16.96 0.55
C PRO A 76 12.81 18.46 0.73
N ASP A 77 11.88 19.09 1.44
CA ASP A 77 11.92 20.52 1.74
C ASP A 77 11.55 20.70 3.21
N VAL A 78 12.41 21.40 3.96
CA VAL A 78 12.22 21.57 5.41
C VAL A 78 10.96 22.34 5.77
N ASN A 79 10.44 23.15 4.85
CA ASN A 79 9.22 23.93 5.06
C ASN A 79 7.94 23.19 4.65
N GLU A 80 8.02 22.31 3.66
CA GLU A 80 6.85 21.65 3.09
C GLU A 80 6.78 20.17 3.41
N SER A 81 7.94 19.52 3.61
CA SER A 81 7.98 18.09 3.87
C SER A 81 7.56 17.76 5.30
N ILE A 82 6.83 16.67 5.44
CA ILE A 82 6.54 16.02 6.72
C ILE A 82 7.24 14.67 6.76
N LEU A 83 7.09 13.91 7.83
CA LEU A 83 7.73 12.60 7.92
C LEU A 83 7.27 11.65 6.80
N LYS A 84 6.00 11.71 6.46
CA LYS A 84 5.40 10.88 5.40
C LYS A 84 5.48 11.60 4.06
N PHE A 85 5.38 10.83 2.99
CA PHE A 85 5.18 11.40 1.67
C PHE A 85 3.81 12.10 1.62
N SER A 86 3.75 13.24 0.98
CA SER A 86 2.53 14.04 0.88
C SER A 86 2.30 14.53 -0.53
N VAL A 87 1.08 14.99 -0.82
CA VAL A 87 0.70 15.50 -2.14
C VAL A 87 0.53 17.02 -2.01
N ASP A 88 1.13 17.75 -2.94
CA ASP A 88 1.01 19.20 -2.97
C ASP A 88 -0.19 19.67 -3.81
N LYS A 89 -0.33 21.00 -3.97
CA LYS A 89 -1.43 21.62 -4.72
C LYS A 89 -1.45 21.20 -6.19
N ASN A 90 -0.29 20.88 -6.75
CA ASN A 90 -0.13 20.53 -8.17
C ASN A 90 -0.19 19.01 -8.40
N LYS A 91 -0.60 18.25 -7.38
CA LYS A 91 -0.66 16.78 -7.43
C LYS A 91 0.72 16.14 -7.62
N ASN A 92 1.77 16.83 -7.20
CA ASN A 92 3.11 16.25 -7.09
C ASN A 92 3.29 15.61 -5.71
N ILE A 93 4.16 14.62 -5.62
CA ILE A 93 4.47 14.00 -4.34
C ILE A 93 5.71 14.66 -3.77
N ARG A 94 5.62 15.12 -2.53
CA ARG A 94 6.77 15.65 -1.78
C ARG A 94 7.44 14.52 -1.02
N PHE A 95 8.76 14.40 -1.16
CA PHE A 95 9.55 13.37 -0.52
C PHE A 95 9.43 13.48 1.01
N GLY A 96 9.17 12.35 1.67
CA GLY A 96 9.01 12.33 3.11
C GLY A 96 10.34 12.42 3.84
N LEU A 97 10.42 13.24 4.88
CA LEU A 97 11.65 13.39 5.68
C LEU A 97 12.05 12.07 6.37
N GLY A 98 11.08 11.23 6.70
CA GLY A 98 11.35 9.93 7.30
C GLY A 98 12.11 8.95 6.41
N ALA A 99 12.17 9.20 5.11
CA ALA A 99 12.91 8.37 4.16
C ALA A 99 14.33 8.89 3.93
N VAL A 100 14.67 10.06 4.45
CA VAL A 100 16.01 10.65 4.31
C VAL A 100 16.94 9.97 5.30
N LYS A 101 18.10 9.52 4.82
CA LYS A 101 19.11 8.88 5.68
C LYS A 101 19.59 9.85 6.74
N GLY A 102 19.56 9.42 7.99
CA GLY A 102 19.98 10.23 9.12
C GLY A 102 18.87 11.04 9.77
N VAL A 103 17.68 11.07 9.17
CA VAL A 103 16.47 11.64 9.77
C VAL A 103 15.65 10.49 10.34
N GLY A 104 15.54 10.40 11.63
CA GLY A 104 14.73 9.39 12.30
C GLY A 104 13.43 9.97 12.83
N GLU A 105 12.54 9.09 13.22
CA GLU A 105 11.41 9.51 14.05
C GLU A 105 11.97 10.01 15.36
N LEU A 106 11.49 11.18 15.78
CA LEU A 106 11.86 11.68 17.09
C LEU A 106 11.34 10.72 18.13
N SER A 107 12.26 10.06 18.81
CA SER A 107 11.89 9.28 19.98
C SER A 107 11.33 10.21 21.04
N PRO A 108 10.22 9.81 21.66
CA PRO A 108 9.69 10.59 22.76
C PRO A 108 10.65 10.68 23.92
#